data_d4bb718195af3da884f3453445311412
#
_entry.id   d4bb718195af3da884f3453445311412
#
_cell.length_a   1.000
_cell.length_b   1.000
_cell.length_c   1.000
_cell.angle_alpha   90.00
_cell.angle_beta   90.00
_cell.angle_gamma   90.00
#
_symmetry.space_group_name_H-M   'P 1'
#
loop_
_entity.id
_entity.type
_entity.pdbx_description
1 polymer ?
#
loop_
_entity_poly.entity_id
_entity_poly.type
_entity_poly.pdbx_seq_one_letter_code
_entity_poly.pdbx_strand_id
1 'polypeptide(L)'
;YGDPVHKFVADKSGSRFEDLSLEVQQAIESIMMNIHLVTSATREDLAHLFAAINEGINLNDQEKRNAIVCRLGQMVRDCVKENEDAFKNIYTEKAIARRTPDQLVVDISILVAQGCTTIGPKVRTKAYGDATDEAAKFNTTKKIVKQLCDLVRDFGVEGLKAGKKTDSNLIDLALLLIYMNKYSIVIKDRQKFYDEFTIAQAKRIDDPTELWNNGRGHHDPKGYKE
;
A
#
# COMPACT_ATOMS: atom_id res chain seq x y z
N TYR A 1 0.25 -29.39 -26.78
CA TYR A 1 -0.88 -28.88 -27.55
C TYR A 1 -1.01 -27.41 -27.15
N GLY A 2 -0.38 -26.49 -27.95
CA GLY A 2 -0.53 -25.07 -27.77
C GLY A 2 -1.91 -24.62 -28.23
N ASP A 3 -2.64 -23.96 -27.38
CA ASP A 3 -3.94 -23.40 -27.67
C ASP A 3 -3.80 -22.39 -28.83
N PRO A 4 -4.46 -22.58 -29.98
CA PRO A 4 -4.35 -21.69 -31.12
C PRO A 4 -4.72 -20.25 -30.80
N VAL A 5 -5.60 -20.00 -29.81
CA VAL A 5 -6.00 -18.68 -29.38
C VAL A 5 -4.81 -17.91 -28.77
N HIS A 6 -3.94 -18.56 -27.99
CA HIS A 6 -2.76 -17.90 -27.38
C HIS A 6 -1.76 -17.39 -28.43
N LYS A 7 -1.61 -18.07 -29.56
CA LYS A 7 -0.68 -17.65 -30.61
C LYS A 7 -1.19 -16.44 -31.39
N PHE A 8 -2.50 -16.36 -31.60
CA PHE A 8 -3.13 -15.23 -32.31
C PHE A 8 -3.17 -13.95 -31.48
N VAL A 9 -3.37 -14.03 -30.15
CA VAL A 9 -3.44 -12.87 -29.27
C VAL A 9 -2.07 -12.19 -29.12
N ALA A 10 -0.97 -12.97 -29.13
CA ALA A 10 0.38 -12.40 -29.02
C ALA A 10 0.75 -11.50 -30.21
N ASP A 11 0.34 -11.87 -31.42
CA ASP A 11 0.66 -11.12 -32.65
C ASP A 11 -0.26 -9.92 -32.92
N LYS A 12 -1.38 -9.82 -32.18
CA LYS A 12 -2.43 -8.80 -32.38
C LYS A 12 -2.67 -7.94 -31.12
N SER A 13 -1.70 -7.88 -30.21
CA SER A 13 -1.77 -7.03 -29.03
C SER A 13 -2.05 -5.57 -29.42
N GLY A 14 -3.11 -4.99 -28.88
CA GLY A 14 -3.56 -3.64 -29.16
C GLY A 14 -4.56 -3.50 -30.32
N SER A 15 -4.90 -4.59 -31.04
CA SER A 15 -5.97 -4.60 -32.03
C SER A 15 -7.35 -4.59 -31.36
N ARG A 16 -8.33 -3.92 -31.99
CA ARG A 16 -9.73 -4.02 -31.57
C ARG A 16 -10.34 -5.33 -32.09
N PHE A 17 -11.42 -5.78 -31.45
CA PHE A 17 -12.13 -6.99 -31.86
C PHE A 17 -12.52 -6.96 -33.33
N GLU A 18 -12.99 -5.82 -33.83
CA GLU A 18 -13.42 -5.62 -35.21
C GLU A 18 -12.28 -5.73 -36.23
N ASP A 19 -11.03 -5.51 -35.78
CA ASP A 19 -9.83 -5.58 -36.64
C ASP A 19 -9.27 -7.00 -36.74
N LEU A 20 -9.83 -7.97 -36.01
CA LEU A 20 -9.39 -9.35 -35.99
C LEU A 20 -9.99 -10.11 -37.21
N SER A 21 -9.31 -11.17 -37.65
CA SER A 21 -9.86 -12.04 -38.69
C SER A 21 -11.15 -12.73 -38.19
N LEU A 22 -12.06 -13.04 -39.12
CA LEU A 22 -13.34 -13.67 -38.79
C LEU A 22 -13.17 -14.97 -38.00
N GLU A 23 -12.14 -15.77 -38.30
CA GLU A 23 -11.82 -17.00 -37.58
C GLU A 23 -11.48 -16.71 -36.09
N VAL A 24 -10.73 -15.64 -35.82
CA VAL A 24 -10.35 -15.26 -34.46
C VAL A 24 -11.55 -14.66 -33.72
N GLN A 25 -12.38 -13.86 -34.38
CA GLN A 25 -13.63 -13.36 -33.81
C GLN A 25 -14.55 -14.52 -33.40
N GLN A 26 -14.77 -15.49 -34.29
CA GLN A 26 -15.58 -16.69 -34.02
C GLN A 26 -14.99 -17.53 -32.87
N ALA A 27 -13.67 -17.70 -32.84
CA ALA A 27 -13.01 -18.42 -31.74
C ALA A 27 -13.23 -17.71 -30.39
N ILE A 28 -13.14 -16.38 -30.34
CA ILE A 28 -13.41 -15.59 -29.13
C ILE A 28 -14.89 -15.71 -28.74
N GLU A 29 -15.82 -15.55 -29.69
CA GLU A 29 -17.26 -15.66 -29.47
C GLU A 29 -17.70 -17.05 -29.02
N SER A 30 -16.97 -18.09 -29.41
CA SER A 30 -17.24 -19.48 -29.00
C SER A 30 -16.81 -19.79 -27.57
N ILE A 31 -16.07 -18.91 -26.89
CA ILE A 31 -15.65 -19.10 -25.51
C ILE A 31 -16.87 -19.02 -24.58
N MET A 32 -17.20 -20.15 -23.99
CA MET A 32 -18.26 -20.21 -22.97
C MET A 32 -17.75 -19.69 -21.65
N MET A 33 -18.39 -18.65 -21.13
CA MET A 33 -18.15 -18.14 -19.78
C MET A 33 -19.25 -18.63 -18.84
N ASN A 34 -18.85 -19.27 -17.73
CA ASN A 34 -19.79 -19.58 -16.66
C ASN A 34 -20.06 -18.32 -15.84
N ILE A 35 -21.29 -17.85 -15.84
CA ILE A 35 -21.72 -16.70 -15.06
C ILE A 35 -22.53 -17.19 -13.86
N HIS A 36 -22.04 -16.88 -12.67
CA HIS A 36 -22.77 -17.11 -11.43
C HIS A 36 -23.40 -15.78 -10.95
N LEU A 37 -24.71 -15.68 -11.02
CA LEU A 37 -25.44 -14.51 -10.56
C LEU A 37 -25.76 -14.66 -9.08
N VAL A 38 -25.21 -13.80 -8.24
CA VAL A 38 -25.52 -13.72 -6.82
C VAL A 38 -26.70 -12.73 -6.64
N THR A 39 -27.89 -13.24 -6.35
CA THR A 39 -29.12 -12.44 -6.27
C THR A 39 -29.39 -11.91 -4.87
N SER A 40 -28.78 -12.50 -3.83
CA SER A 40 -28.96 -12.11 -2.43
C SER A 40 -27.71 -12.49 -1.64
N ALA A 41 -26.98 -11.51 -1.19
CA ALA A 41 -25.79 -11.70 -0.35
C ALA A 41 -25.50 -10.45 0.48
N THR A 42 -25.00 -10.64 1.69
CA THR A 42 -24.41 -9.56 2.46
C THR A 42 -23.06 -9.17 1.89
N ARG A 43 -22.51 -8.04 2.34
CA ARG A 43 -21.14 -7.67 1.97
C ARG A 43 -20.10 -8.69 2.44
N GLU A 44 -20.34 -9.32 3.59
CA GLU A 44 -19.48 -10.37 4.14
C GLU A 44 -19.52 -11.61 3.27
N ASP A 45 -20.71 -12.05 2.82
CA ASP A 45 -20.86 -13.18 1.90
C ASP A 45 -20.12 -12.93 0.58
N LEU A 46 -20.22 -11.70 0.03
CA LEU A 46 -19.50 -11.33 -1.18
C LEU A 46 -17.99 -11.33 -0.97
N ALA A 47 -17.49 -10.89 0.19
CA ALA A 47 -16.07 -10.93 0.53
C ALA A 47 -15.56 -12.36 0.64
N HIS A 48 -16.34 -13.27 1.26
CA HIS A 48 -16.02 -14.70 1.34
C HIS A 48 -16.05 -15.37 -0.04
N LEU A 49 -17.05 -15.08 -0.85
CA LEU A 49 -17.14 -15.60 -2.21
C LEU A 49 -15.96 -15.12 -3.06
N PHE A 50 -15.61 -13.84 -2.98
CA PHE A 50 -14.46 -13.27 -3.68
C PHE A 50 -13.16 -13.96 -3.25
N ALA A 51 -12.96 -14.18 -1.95
CA ALA A 51 -11.79 -14.90 -1.43
C ALA A 51 -11.74 -16.32 -1.97
N ALA A 52 -12.87 -17.08 -1.96
CA ALA A 52 -12.95 -18.44 -2.44
C ALA A 52 -12.68 -18.55 -3.96
N ILE A 53 -13.24 -17.65 -4.77
CA ILE A 53 -13.00 -17.62 -6.22
C ILE A 53 -11.53 -17.36 -6.54
N ASN A 54 -10.87 -16.53 -5.72
CA ASN A 54 -9.47 -16.16 -5.90
C ASN A 54 -8.47 -17.11 -5.22
N GLU A 55 -8.90 -18.20 -4.58
CA GLU A 55 -7.98 -19.19 -3.99
C GLU A 55 -7.00 -19.78 -5.01
N GLY A 56 -7.37 -19.83 -6.29
CA GLY A 56 -6.50 -20.26 -7.40
C GLY A 56 -5.54 -19.18 -7.93
N ILE A 57 -5.70 -17.92 -7.54
CA ILE A 57 -4.89 -16.79 -7.95
C ILE A 57 -4.00 -16.38 -6.79
N ASN A 58 -2.68 -16.24 -7.02
CA ASN A 58 -1.74 -15.79 -6.00
C ASN A 58 -1.96 -14.29 -5.66
N LEU A 59 -3.02 -14.02 -4.89
CA LEU A 59 -3.22 -12.70 -4.29
C LEU A 59 -2.17 -12.44 -3.22
N ASN A 60 -1.61 -11.23 -3.19
CA ASN A 60 -0.79 -10.83 -2.07
C ASN A 60 -1.64 -10.58 -0.81
N ASP A 61 -0.99 -10.52 0.35
CA ASP A 61 -1.69 -10.37 1.62
C ASP A 61 -2.50 -9.06 1.72
N GLN A 62 -2.09 -7.99 1.03
CA GLN A 62 -2.83 -6.74 1.02
C GLN A 62 -4.09 -6.84 0.13
N GLU A 63 -3.99 -7.51 -1.01
CA GLU A 63 -5.14 -7.79 -1.86
C GLU A 63 -6.20 -8.62 -1.12
N LYS A 64 -5.77 -9.63 -0.34
CA LYS A 64 -6.66 -10.41 0.52
C LYS A 64 -7.32 -9.55 1.60
N ARG A 65 -6.56 -8.68 2.28
CA ARG A 65 -7.10 -7.76 3.29
C ARG A 65 -8.08 -6.75 2.71
N ASN A 66 -7.89 -6.32 1.47
CA ASN A 66 -8.80 -5.39 0.82
C ASN A 66 -10.20 -5.96 0.54
N ALA A 67 -10.34 -7.30 0.54
CA ALA A 67 -11.64 -7.97 0.51
C ALA A 67 -12.40 -7.86 1.85
N ILE A 68 -11.70 -7.58 2.95
CA ILE A 68 -12.32 -7.43 4.28
C ILE A 68 -13.10 -6.11 4.31
N VAL A 69 -14.39 -6.19 4.53
CA VAL A 69 -15.27 -5.01 4.63
C VAL A 69 -15.20 -4.47 6.05
N CYS A 70 -14.40 -3.43 6.26
CA CYS A 70 -14.28 -2.76 7.55
C CYS A 70 -14.00 -1.26 7.38
N ARG A 71 -14.18 -0.48 8.45
CA ARG A 71 -13.94 0.97 8.43
C ARG A 71 -12.48 1.33 8.17
N LEU A 72 -11.52 0.56 8.69
CA LEU A 72 -10.11 0.75 8.39
C LEU A 72 -9.86 0.61 6.88
N GLY A 73 -10.37 -0.46 6.25
CA GLY A 73 -10.23 -0.65 4.81
C GLY A 73 -10.84 0.49 3.99
N GLN A 74 -11.97 1.05 4.42
CA GLN A 74 -12.55 2.22 3.75
C GLN A 74 -11.66 3.46 3.92
N MET A 75 -11.22 3.76 5.14
CA MET A 75 -10.33 4.89 5.42
C MET A 75 -9.01 4.79 4.63
N VAL A 76 -8.43 3.59 4.52
CA VAL A 76 -7.21 3.34 3.74
C VAL A 76 -7.44 3.67 2.25
N ARG A 77 -8.52 3.17 1.66
CA ARG A 77 -8.86 3.47 0.25
C ARG A 77 -9.08 4.95 0.00
N ASP A 78 -9.78 5.63 0.91
CA ASP A 78 -10.01 7.07 0.81
C ASP A 78 -8.70 7.86 0.87
N CYS A 79 -7.80 7.52 1.81
CA CYS A 79 -6.48 8.13 1.91
C CYS A 79 -5.64 7.95 0.65
N VAL A 80 -5.62 6.75 0.09
CA VAL A 80 -4.87 6.46 -1.14
C VAL A 80 -5.44 7.24 -2.30
N LYS A 81 -6.77 7.29 -2.44
CA LYS A 81 -7.45 8.04 -3.49
C LYS A 81 -7.21 9.54 -3.38
N GLU A 82 -7.32 10.10 -2.17
CA GLU A 82 -7.10 11.53 -1.90
C GLU A 82 -5.65 11.99 -2.17
N ASN A 83 -4.68 11.06 -2.20
CA ASN A 83 -3.26 11.33 -2.38
C ASN A 83 -2.65 10.54 -3.54
N GLU A 84 -3.46 10.18 -4.54
CA GLU A 84 -3.07 9.32 -5.65
C GLU A 84 -1.85 9.85 -6.42
N ASP A 85 -1.78 11.15 -6.64
CA ASP A 85 -0.67 11.84 -7.31
C ASP A 85 0.66 11.65 -6.59
N ALA A 86 0.69 11.80 -5.25
CA ALA A 86 1.88 11.58 -4.45
C ALA A 86 2.30 10.10 -4.46
N PHE A 87 1.33 9.19 -4.38
CA PHE A 87 1.62 7.75 -4.43
C PHE A 87 2.15 7.31 -5.81
N LYS A 88 1.71 7.93 -6.90
CA LYS A 88 2.29 7.70 -8.24
C LYS A 88 3.75 8.15 -8.34
N ASN A 89 4.16 9.15 -7.57
CA ASN A 89 5.57 9.55 -7.49
C ASN A 89 6.42 8.58 -6.65
N ILE A 90 5.80 7.94 -5.64
CA ILE A 90 6.48 7.01 -4.73
C ILE A 90 6.62 5.62 -5.37
N TYR A 91 5.54 5.12 -5.96
CA TYR A 91 5.39 3.74 -6.39
C TYR A 91 5.24 3.59 -7.89
N THR A 92 5.73 2.46 -8.42
CA THR A 92 5.49 2.08 -9.81
C THR A 92 4.01 1.70 -10.01
N GLU A 93 3.52 1.78 -11.26
CA GLU A 93 2.16 1.34 -11.62
C GLU A 93 1.87 -0.09 -11.15
N LYS A 94 2.84 -1.00 -11.30
CA LYS A 94 2.73 -2.39 -10.83
C LYS A 94 2.53 -2.45 -9.30
N ALA A 95 3.24 -1.64 -8.53
CA ALA A 95 3.09 -1.60 -7.07
C ALA A 95 1.72 -1.01 -6.67
N ILE A 96 1.24 0.00 -7.39
CA ILE A 96 -0.09 0.58 -7.19
C ILE A 96 -1.18 -0.45 -7.50
N ALA A 97 -1.07 -1.16 -8.63
CA ALA A 97 -1.99 -2.23 -8.99
C ALA A 97 -2.03 -3.35 -7.94
N ARG A 98 -0.90 -3.63 -7.28
CA ARG A 98 -0.76 -4.60 -6.18
C ARG A 98 -1.09 -4.04 -4.80
N ARG A 99 -1.68 -2.85 -4.72
CA ARG A 99 -2.13 -2.22 -3.48
C ARG A 99 -1.03 -1.94 -2.45
N THR A 100 0.20 -1.69 -2.89
CA THR A 100 1.32 -1.33 -2.00
C THR A 100 1.07 -0.02 -1.22
N PRO A 101 0.48 1.04 -1.81
CA PRO A 101 0.12 2.25 -1.05
C PRO A 101 -0.85 1.97 0.11
N ASP A 102 -1.82 1.08 -0.10
CA ASP A 102 -2.77 0.69 0.95
C ASP A 102 -2.03 0.09 2.16
N GLN A 103 -1.00 -0.73 1.91
CA GLN A 103 -0.19 -1.31 2.99
C GLN A 103 0.53 -0.24 3.80
N LEU A 104 1.12 0.78 3.16
CA LEU A 104 1.78 1.89 3.86
C LEU A 104 0.79 2.64 4.76
N VAL A 105 -0.42 2.95 4.25
CA VAL A 105 -1.44 3.64 5.04
C VAL A 105 -1.90 2.80 6.24
N VAL A 106 -2.03 1.48 6.08
CA VAL A 106 -2.32 0.55 7.19
C VAL A 106 -1.20 0.60 8.24
N ASP A 107 0.05 0.57 7.81
CA ASP A 107 1.20 0.61 8.72
C ASP A 107 1.22 1.91 9.53
N ILE A 108 0.98 3.05 8.88
CA ILE A 108 0.84 4.34 9.57
C ILE A 108 -0.33 4.31 10.56
N SER A 109 -1.47 3.71 10.19
CA SER A 109 -2.63 3.58 11.09
C SER A 109 -2.31 2.76 12.34
N ILE A 110 -1.56 1.67 12.19
CA ILE A 110 -1.10 0.83 13.31
C ILE A 110 -0.18 1.65 14.23
N LEU A 111 0.76 2.41 13.66
CA LEU A 111 1.68 3.25 14.43
C LEU A 111 0.97 4.39 15.17
N VAL A 112 -0.04 5.00 14.58
CA VAL A 112 -0.90 6.00 15.24
C VAL A 112 -1.67 5.38 16.41
N ALA A 113 -2.15 4.14 16.24
CA ALA A 113 -2.97 3.46 17.25
C ALA A 113 -2.15 2.90 18.42
N GLN A 114 -0.98 2.33 18.13
CA GLN A 114 -0.19 1.52 19.07
C GLN A 114 1.16 2.15 19.43
N GLY A 115 1.56 3.23 18.75
CA GLY A 115 2.90 3.79 18.86
C GLY A 115 3.93 2.94 18.11
N CYS A 116 5.19 3.02 18.54
CA CYS A 116 6.26 2.22 17.96
C CYS A 116 6.05 0.74 18.29
N THR A 117 5.79 -0.07 17.28
CA THR A 117 5.51 -1.50 17.40
C THR A 117 6.02 -2.26 16.18
N THR A 118 6.17 -3.58 16.34
CA THR A 118 6.52 -4.44 15.21
C THR A 118 5.35 -4.52 14.23
N ILE A 119 5.61 -4.18 12.97
CA ILE A 119 4.63 -4.26 11.89
C ILE A 119 4.92 -5.49 11.05
N GLY A 120 3.93 -6.36 10.92
CA GLY A 120 4.04 -7.59 10.12
C GLY A 120 2.68 -8.05 9.60
N PRO A 121 2.65 -9.08 8.73
CA PRO A 121 1.41 -9.54 8.10
C PRO A 121 0.30 -9.86 9.12
N LYS A 122 0.62 -10.52 10.22
CA LYS A 122 -0.34 -10.86 11.28
C LYS A 122 -0.92 -9.63 11.96
N VAL A 123 -0.07 -8.62 12.26
CA VAL A 123 -0.51 -7.37 12.90
C VAL A 123 -1.42 -6.58 11.97
N ARG A 124 -1.07 -6.48 10.69
CA ARG A 124 -1.92 -5.85 9.68
C ARG A 124 -3.28 -6.54 9.56
N THR A 125 -3.31 -7.87 9.47
CA THR A 125 -4.57 -8.64 9.38
C THR A 125 -5.42 -8.44 10.63
N LYS A 126 -4.81 -8.45 11.82
CA LYS A 126 -5.49 -8.17 13.08
C LYS A 126 -6.11 -6.77 13.09
N ALA A 127 -5.38 -5.75 12.59
CA ALA A 127 -5.89 -4.38 12.51
C ALA A 127 -7.18 -4.26 11.69
N TYR A 128 -7.35 -5.06 10.64
CA TYR A 128 -8.60 -5.11 9.87
C TYR A 128 -9.75 -5.78 10.62
N GLY A 129 -9.46 -6.76 11.49
CA GLY A 129 -10.46 -7.45 12.30
C GLY A 129 -10.88 -6.66 13.56
N ASP A 130 -9.91 -5.97 14.18
CA ASP A 130 -10.11 -5.24 15.44
C ASP A 130 -10.49 -3.76 15.24
N ALA A 131 -10.75 -3.32 14.00
CA ALA A 131 -11.04 -1.93 13.67
C ALA A 131 -12.36 -1.47 14.30
N THR A 132 -12.35 -1.37 15.62
CA THR A 132 -13.36 -0.66 16.40
C THR A 132 -13.34 0.83 16.09
N ASP A 133 -14.41 1.49 16.37
CA ASP A 133 -14.80 2.85 15.98
C ASP A 133 -13.90 3.94 16.59
N GLU A 134 -12.63 4.01 16.17
CA GLU A 134 -11.69 5.02 16.64
C GLU A 134 -11.53 6.16 15.62
N ALA A 135 -12.61 6.88 15.36
CA ALA A 135 -12.62 8.00 14.41
C ALA A 135 -11.49 9.02 14.64
N ALA A 136 -11.10 9.26 15.89
CA ALA A 136 -9.98 10.15 16.23
C ALA A 136 -8.64 9.63 15.69
N LYS A 137 -8.39 8.31 15.78
CA LYS A 137 -7.17 7.70 15.23
C LYS A 137 -7.17 7.73 13.71
N PHE A 138 -8.31 7.52 13.07
CA PHE A 138 -8.44 7.64 11.61
C PHE A 138 -8.15 9.06 11.13
N ASN A 139 -8.67 10.09 11.81
CA ASN A 139 -8.38 11.49 11.49
C ASN A 139 -6.90 11.81 11.66
N THR A 140 -6.26 11.29 12.70
CA THR A 140 -4.82 11.44 12.90
C THR A 140 -4.04 10.75 11.78
N THR A 141 -4.42 9.51 11.42
CA THR A 141 -3.80 8.79 10.31
C THR A 141 -3.92 9.58 8.99
N LYS A 142 -5.11 10.06 8.64
CA LYS A 142 -5.33 10.90 7.45
C LYS A 142 -4.44 12.14 7.45
N LYS A 143 -4.32 12.81 8.59
CA LYS A 143 -3.44 13.97 8.75
C LYS A 143 -1.97 13.62 8.50
N ILE A 144 -1.47 12.52 9.08
CA ILE A 144 -0.08 12.10 8.90
C ILE A 144 0.19 11.69 7.45
N VAL A 145 -0.70 10.90 6.83
CA VAL A 145 -0.58 10.52 5.41
C VAL A 145 -0.55 11.76 4.53
N LYS A 146 -1.45 12.71 4.77
CA LYS A 146 -1.47 13.98 4.02
C LYS A 146 -0.15 14.74 4.18
N GLN A 147 0.36 14.92 5.39
CA GLN A 147 1.63 15.61 5.64
C GLN A 147 2.81 14.93 4.94
N LEU A 148 2.87 13.60 4.97
CA LEU A 148 3.87 12.81 4.26
C LEU A 148 3.77 13.03 2.74
N CYS A 149 2.57 12.94 2.18
CA CYS A 149 2.32 13.16 0.76
C CYS A 149 2.64 14.60 0.34
N ASP A 150 2.34 15.59 1.18
CA ASP A 150 2.68 16.99 0.92
C ASP A 150 4.21 17.20 0.87
N LEU A 151 4.99 16.52 1.74
CA LEU A 151 6.47 16.54 1.65
C LEU A 151 6.98 15.90 0.36
N VAL A 152 6.35 14.80 -0.07
CA VAL A 152 6.69 14.14 -1.34
C VAL A 152 6.38 15.03 -2.55
N ARG A 153 5.25 15.76 -2.52
CA ARG A 153 4.90 16.71 -3.58
C ARG A 153 5.88 17.86 -3.67
N ASP A 154 6.27 18.40 -2.52
CA ASP A 154 7.13 19.59 -2.46
C ASP A 154 8.60 19.26 -2.82
N PHE A 155 9.11 18.12 -2.39
CA PHE A 155 10.56 17.82 -2.42
C PHE A 155 10.91 16.55 -3.21
N GLY A 156 9.92 15.83 -3.72
CA GLY A 156 10.10 14.59 -4.45
C GLY A 156 10.47 13.40 -3.55
N VAL A 157 10.87 12.29 -4.16
CA VAL A 157 11.12 11.00 -3.47
C VAL A 157 12.58 10.55 -3.52
N GLU A 158 13.43 11.27 -4.21
CA GLU A 158 14.80 10.79 -4.46
C GLU A 158 15.60 10.58 -3.17
N GLY A 159 15.49 11.51 -2.22
CA GLY A 159 16.09 11.37 -0.90
C GLY A 159 15.53 10.21 -0.07
N LEU A 160 14.29 9.78 -0.33
CA LEU A 160 13.64 8.67 0.38
C LEU A 160 13.98 7.31 -0.23
N LYS A 161 14.58 7.27 -1.43
CA LYS A 161 15.00 6.02 -2.10
C LYS A 161 16.38 5.53 -1.64
N ALA A 162 17.02 6.22 -0.73
CA ALA A 162 18.32 5.83 -0.20
C ALA A 162 18.29 4.38 0.31
N GLY A 163 19.27 3.58 -0.10
CA GLY A 163 19.44 2.19 0.32
C GLY A 163 18.38 1.20 -0.17
N LYS A 164 17.60 1.51 -1.20
CA LYS A 164 16.56 0.64 -1.78
C LYS A 164 15.45 0.23 -0.79
N LYS A 165 15.22 1.01 0.27
CA LYS A 165 14.25 0.73 1.33
C LYS A 165 13.22 1.86 1.46
N THR A 166 12.64 2.28 0.33
CA THR A 166 11.69 3.40 0.27
C THR A 166 10.57 3.28 1.31
N ASP A 167 9.95 2.11 1.45
CA ASP A 167 8.86 1.91 2.42
C ASP A 167 9.32 2.12 3.86
N SER A 168 10.52 1.65 4.21
CA SER A 168 11.08 1.85 5.56
C SER A 168 11.32 3.33 5.85
N ASN A 169 11.89 4.06 4.88
CA ASN A 169 12.15 5.49 5.02
C ASN A 169 10.84 6.29 5.14
N LEU A 170 9.79 5.90 4.41
CA LEU A 170 8.46 6.51 4.53
C LEU A 170 7.82 6.24 5.90
N ILE A 171 8.01 5.04 6.45
CA ILE A 171 7.53 4.70 7.79
C ILE A 171 8.28 5.50 8.86
N ASP A 172 9.61 5.64 8.73
CA ASP A 172 10.40 6.45 9.66
C ASP A 172 9.99 7.94 9.62
N LEU A 173 9.74 8.48 8.42
CA LEU A 173 9.21 9.82 8.26
C LEU A 173 7.82 9.95 8.89
N ALA A 174 6.94 8.97 8.71
CA ALA A 174 5.63 8.95 9.32
C ALA A 174 5.71 8.90 10.86
N LEU A 175 6.61 8.07 11.42
CA LEU A 175 6.88 8.04 12.87
C LEU A 175 7.32 9.39 13.39
N LEU A 176 8.23 10.06 12.70
CA LEU A 176 8.68 11.41 13.08
C LEU A 176 7.52 12.40 13.04
N LEU A 177 6.68 12.36 12.01
CA LEU A 177 5.49 13.20 11.91
C LEU A 177 4.47 12.91 13.03
N ILE A 178 4.27 11.63 13.40
CA ILE A 178 3.42 11.22 14.51
C ILE A 178 3.95 11.83 15.82
N TYR A 179 5.26 11.69 16.08
CA TYR A 179 5.92 12.26 17.25
C TYR A 179 5.75 13.78 17.30
N MET A 180 6.04 14.47 16.20
CA MET A 180 5.92 15.93 16.12
C MET A 180 4.47 16.39 16.37
N ASN A 181 3.48 15.69 15.80
CA ASN A 181 2.07 16.00 16.06
C ASN A 181 1.70 15.78 17.54
N LYS A 182 2.20 14.69 18.14
CA LYS A 182 1.95 14.39 19.57
C LYS A 182 2.46 15.49 20.51
N TYR A 183 3.62 16.07 20.19
CA TYR A 183 4.26 17.10 21.02
C TYR A 183 4.05 18.52 20.48
N SER A 184 3.15 18.70 19.50
CA SER A 184 2.84 20.01 18.91
C SER A 184 4.08 20.73 18.34
N ILE A 185 5.05 19.95 17.84
CA ILE A 185 6.25 20.50 17.20
C ILE A 185 5.89 20.96 15.78
N VAL A 186 6.21 22.20 15.46
CA VAL A 186 5.93 22.81 14.16
C VAL A 186 7.20 22.85 13.32
N ILE A 187 7.11 22.35 12.09
CA ILE A 187 8.19 22.46 11.09
C ILE A 187 8.21 23.91 10.59
N LYS A 188 9.21 24.70 10.98
CA LYS A 188 9.38 26.09 10.54
C LYS A 188 9.92 26.19 9.12
N ASP A 189 10.86 25.32 8.79
CA ASP A 189 11.51 25.23 7.48
C ASP A 189 11.37 23.80 6.96
N ARG A 190 10.46 23.61 6.00
CA ARG A 190 10.11 22.31 5.46
C ARG A 190 11.23 21.73 4.60
N GLN A 191 11.94 22.60 3.84
CA GLN A 191 13.07 22.16 3.02
C GLN A 191 14.19 21.64 3.91
N LYS A 192 14.63 22.45 4.88
CA LYS A 192 15.67 22.04 5.81
C LYS A 192 15.33 20.77 6.58
N PHE A 193 14.06 20.65 7.05
CA PHE A 193 13.58 19.44 7.71
C PHE A 193 13.73 18.21 6.82
N TYR A 194 13.32 18.33 5.55
CA TYR A 194 13.38 17.21 4.61
C TYR A 194 14.82 16.84 4.27
N ASP A 195 15.68 17.82 4.05
CA ASP A 195 17.10 17.61 3.76
C ASP A 195 17.84 16.93 4.93
N GLU A 196 17.63 17.41 6.16
CA GLU A 196 18.21 16.80 7.36
C GLU A 196 17.72 15.36 7.57
N PHE A 197 16.42 15.11 7.33
CA PHE A 197 15.86 13.76 7.39
C PHE A 197 16.52 12.84 6.37
N THR A 198 16.66 13.25 5.12
CA THR A 198 17.23 12.42 4.06
C THR A 198 18.74 12.18 4.28
N ILE A 199 19.48 13.18 4.80
CA ILE A 199 20.87 13.03 5.21
C ILE A 199 21.00 12.01 6.35
N ALA A 200 20.13 12.09 7.35
CA ALA A 200 20.12 11.14 8.47
C ALA A 200 19.82 9.70 8.00
N GLN A 201 18.89 9.54 7.06
CA GLN A 201 18.58 8.22 6.47
C GLN A 201 19.79 7.66 5.67
N ALA A 202 20.47 8.50 4.90
CA ALA A 202 21.67 8.10 4.16
C ALA A 202 22.80 7.65 5.10
N LYS A 203 23.10 8.44 6.14
CA LYS A 203 24.11 8.09 7.15
C LYS A 203 23.80 6.77 7.86
N ARG A 204 22.55 6.52 8.17
CA ARG A 204 22.10 5.26 8.81
C ARG A 204 22.43 4.02 7.99
N ILE A 205 22.44 4.14 6.64
CA ILE A 205 22.75 3.02 5.74
C ILE A 205 24.25 2.73 5.74
N ASP A 206 25.04 3.76 5.84
CA ASP A 206 26.51 3.67 5.75
C ASP A 206 27.15 3.28 7.10
N ASP A 207 26.46 3.48 8.22
CA ASP A 207 26.96 3.11 9.55
C ASP A 207 26.23 1.90 10.13
N PRO A 208 26.83 0.68 10.01
CA PRO A 208 26.24 -0.54 10.57
C PRO A 208 26.28 -0.60 12.10
N THR A 209 26.97 0.33 12.77
CA THR A 209 27.07 0.39 14.24
C THR A 209 25.96 1.21 14.87
N GLU A 210 25.21 1.98 14.09
CA GLU A 210 24.07 2.73 14.58
C GLU A 210 22.96 1.80 15.14
N LEU A 211 22.41 2.18 16.28
CA LEU A 211 21.45 1.39 17.06
C LEU A 211 20.25 0.87 16.25
N TRP A 212 19.81 1.62 15.24
CA TRP A 212 18.72 1.23 14.36
C TRP A 212 19.05 0.14 13.34
N ASN A 213 20.35 -0.08 13.03
CA ASN A 213 20.77 -1.15 12.13
C ASN A 213 20.83 -2.51 12.82
N ASN A 214 20.84 -2.54 14.15
CA ASN A 214 20.91 -3.76 14.96
C ASN A 214 19.55 -4.43 15.20
N GLY A 215 18.42 -3.78 14.85
CA GLY A 215 17.10 -4.36 14.88
C GLY A 215 16.79 -5.15 13.61
N ARG A 216 16.29 -6.38 13.75
CA ARG A 216 15.86 -7.24 12.63
C ARG A 216 14.63 -6.72 11.87
N GLY A 217 14.31 -5.45 11.99
CA GLY A 217 13.23 -4.75 11.34
C GLY A 217 13.14 -3.34 11.90
N HIS A 218 12.92 -2.36 11.01
CA HIS A 218 12.86 -0.93 11.33
C HIS A 218 11.79 -0.56 12.38
N HIS A 219 10.96 -1.48 12.79
CA HIS A 219 9.83 -1.27 13.69
C HIS A 219 9.85 -2.22 14.88
N ASP A 220 10.99 -2.87 15.12
CA ASP A 220 11.17 -3.66 16.34
C ASP A 220 11.30 -2.69 17.53
N PRO A 221 10.41 -2.79 18.55
CA PRO A 221 10.49 -1.95 19.74
C PRO A 221 11.85 -2.02 20.47
N LYS A 222 12.62 -3.10 20.23
CA LYS A 222 13.97 -3.25 20.78
C LYS A 222 14.99 -2.33 20.13
N GLY A 223 14.77 -1.89 18.89
CA GLY A 223 15.63 -0.95 18.17
C GLY A 223 15.40 0.52 18.55
N TYR A 224 14.34 0.82 19.30
CA TYR A 224 13.97 2.18 19.74
C TYR A 224 14.10 2.37 21.25
N LYS A 225 14.87 1.52 21.92
CA LYS A 225 15.20 1.73 23.33
C LYS A 225 16.31 2.77 23.45
N GLU A 226 15.86 3.99 23.84
CA GLU A 226 16.59 5.18 24.31
C GLU A 226 17.51 5.88 23.32
#